data_55b4b4611b78b1eb0c0b4d4086be1ecf
#
_entry.id   55b4b4611b78b1eb0c0b4d4086be1ecf
#
_cell.length_a   1.000
_cell.length_b   1.000
_cell.length_c   1.000
_cell.angle_alpha   90.00
_cell.angle_beta   90.00
_cell.angle_gamma   90.00
#
_symmetry.space_group_name_H-M   'P 1'
#
loop_
_entity.id
_entity.type
_entity.pdbx_description
1 polymer ?
#
loop_
_entity_poly.entity_id
_entity_poly.type
_entity_poly.pdbx_seq_one_letter_code
_entity_poly.pdbx_strand_id
1 'polypeptide(L)'
;KSVWKILEEQLKTGDYKVQHVLENLRVCYVAVQGITDGPGKFYNINTPEEYRKIIPEKIKEKAQQTPVVSFVAYSGTGKTTFLEKLIPKLKVYGLKIAIVKHDGHRFDIDHEGKDSDRFTKAGAEVTGLISSEKAVLMENRQTDPEDFLKKIAGVDLILTEGFKQGPW
;
A
#
# COMPACT_ATOMS: atom_id res chain seq x y z
N LYS A 1 36.50 -0.62 6.47
CA LYS A 1 35.94 -1.78 5.73
C LYS A 1 34.51 -1.43 5.34
N SER A 2 34.03 -1.81 4.16
CA SER A 2 32.65 -1.62 3.80
C SER A 2 31.77 -2.59 4.61
N VAL A 3 30.54 -2.16 4.94
CA VAL A 3 29.55 -2.98 5.66
C VAL A 3 29.37 -4.36 4.99
N TRP A 4 29.36 -4.38 3.66
CA TRP A 4 29.25 -5.60 2.87
C TRP A 4 30.35 -6.62 3.18
N LYS A 5 31.59 -6.17 3.31
CA LYS A 5 32.74 -7.05 3.57
C LYS A 5 32.68 -7.67 4.96
N ILE A 6 32.16 -6.93 5.94
CA ILE A 6 31.97 -7.41 7.31
C ILE A 6 30.85 -8.47 7.32
N LEU A 7 29.74 -8.21 6.63
CA LEU A 7 28.63 -9.17 6.48
C LEU A 7 29.08 -10.46 5.81
N GLU A 8 29.84 -10.35 4.71
CA GLU A 8 30.32 -11.53 3.98
C GLU A 8 31.27 -12.38 4.82
N GLU A 9 32.18 -11.77 5.56
CA GLU A 9 33.10 -12.45 6.48
C GLU A 9 32.31 -13.19 7.58
N GLN A 10 31.29 -12.55 8.15
CA GLN A 10 30.47 -13.16 9.21
C GLN A 10 29.59 -14.31 8.70
N LEU A 11 28.97 -14.15 7.54
CA LEU A 11 28.16 -15.22 6.93
C LEU A 11 29.00 -16.48 6.64
N LYS A 12 30.26 -16.32 6.25
CA LYS A 12 31.20 -17.45 6.02
C LYS A 12 31.52 -18.24 7.30
N THR A 13 31.40 -17.59 8.46
CA THR A 13 31.62 -18.27 9.77
C THR A 13 30.35 -18.94 10.30
N GLY A 14 29.22 -18.84 9.61
CA GLY A 14 27.94 -19.39 10.07
C GLY A 14 27.26 -18.57 11.16
N ASP A 15 27.78 -17.38 11.45
CA ASP A 15 27.18 -16.47 12.42
C ASP A 15 26.19 -15.52 11.74
N TYR A 16 24.90 -15.72 11.99
CA TYR A 16 23.79 -14.94 11.40
C TYR A 16 23.23 -13.86 12.33
N LYS A 17 23.89 -13.59 13.47
CA LYS A 17 23.43 -12.58 14.42
C LYS A 17 23.79 -11.17 13.96
N VAL A 18 22.79 -10.36 13.66
CA VAL A 18 22.97 -8.95 13.27
C VAL A 18 23.73 -8.16 14.33
N GLN A 19 23.58 -8.51 15.62
CA GLN A 19 24.25 -7.85 16.73
C GLN A 19 25.78 -7.90 16.60
N HIS A 20 26.33 -9.06 16.22
CA HIS A 20 27.77 -9.22 16.00
C HIS A 20 28.28 -8.44 14.78
N VAL A 21 27.42 -8.17 13.78
CA VAL A 21 27.75 -7.25 12.67
C VAL A 21 27.89 -5.83 13.21
N LEU A 22 26.95 -5.39 14.05
CA LEU A 22 26.90 -4.02 14.59
C LEU A 22 28.10 -3.71 15.47
N GLU A 23 28.64 -4.70 16.20
CA GLU A 23 29.85 -4.56 17.02
C GLU A 23 31.08 -4.16 16.19
N ASN A 24 31.12 -4.54 14.92
CA ASN A 24 32.21 -4.24 13.98
C ASN A 24 31.98 -2.97 13.14
N LEU A 25 30.89 -2.24 13.41
CA LEU A 25 30.50 -1.03 12.69
C LEU A 25 30.46 0.19 13.62
N ARG A 26 30.61 1.38 13.02
CA ARG A 26 30.25 2.63 13.72
C ARG A 26 28.73 2.78 13.66
N VAL A 27 28.05 2.47 14.76
CA VAL A 27 26.59 2.50 14.84
C VAL A 27 26.17 3.78 15.56
N CYS A 28 25.20 4.49 14.98
CA CYS A 28 24.50 5.58 15.65
C CYS A 28 23.20 5.04 16.23
N TYR A 29 23.07 5.05 17.54
CA TYR A 29 21.84 4.68 18.21
C TYR A 29 20.92 5.89 18.32
N VAL A 30 19.73 5.79 17.79
CA VAL A 30 18.69 6.83 17.87
C VAL A 30 17.71 6.44 18.97
N ALA A 31 17.45 7.36 19.90
CA ALA A 31 16.47 7.14 20.95
C ALA A 31 15.06 7.05 20.34
N VAL A 32 14.36 5.97 20.64
CA VAL A 32 13.03 5.68 20.08
C VAL A 32 11.96 6.66 20.58
N GLN A 33 12.20 7.33 21.70
CA GLN A 33 11.25 8.27 22.33
C GLN A 33 10.84 9.46 21.43
N GLY A 34 11.59 9.73 20.35
CA GLY A 34 11.26 10.79 19.39
C GLY A 34 10.65 10.27 18.08
N ILE A 35 10.43 8.98 17.94
CA ILE A 35 9.98 8.38 16.67
C ILE A 35 8.49 7.97 16.75
N THR A 36 7.92 7.87 17.94
CA THR A 36 6.51 7.48 18.13
C THR A 36 5.80 8.52 19.01
N ASP A 37 4.66 9.01 18.55
CA ASP A 37 3.77 9.90 19.30
C ASP A 37 3.00 9.17 20.43
N GLY A 38 3.60 8.17 21.04
CA GLY A 38 2.99 7.37 22.12
C GLY A 38 3.86 6.17 22.51
N PRO A 39 3.42 5.34 23.46
CA PRO A 39 4.13 4.12 23.86
C PRO A 39 4.10 3.10 22.73
N GLY A 40 4.91 3.35 21.70
CA GLY A 40 5.09 2.46 20.57
C GLY A 40 5.66 1.12 21.04
N LYS A 41 4.86 0.07 20.98
CA LYS A 41 5.34 -1.28 21.25
C LYS A 41 6.08 -1.78 20.01
N PHE A 42 7.39 -1.99 20.13
CA PHE A 42 8.14 -2.73 19.13
C PHE A 42 7.90 -4.23 19.36
N TYR A 43 7.50 -4.92 18.32
CA TYR A 43 7.38 -6.37 18.35
C TYR A 43 8.49 -6.96 17.53
N ASN A 44 9.27 -7.84 18.15
CA ASN A 44 10.21 -8.68 17.42
C ASN A 44 9.43 -9.87 16.86
N ILE A 45 9.36 -9.96 15.55
CA ILE A 45 8.61 -11.01 14.83
C ILE A 45 9.62 -11.86 14.07
N ASN A 46 9.83 -13.07 14.54
CA ASN A 46 10.79 -13.99 13.93
C ASN A 46 10.12 -15.16 13.20
N THR A 47 8.82 -15.38 13.44
CA THR A 47 8.08 -16.50 12.87
C THR A 47 6.76 -16.06 12.22
N PRO A 48 6.27 -16.78 11.19
CA PRO A 48 4.96 -16.53 10.60
C PRO A 48 3.81 -16.64 11.61
N GLU A 49 3.96 -17.46 12.64
CA GLU A 49 2.98 -17.66 13.71
C GLU A 49 2.89 -16.44 14.62
N GLU A 50 4.00 -15.82 14.98
CA GLU A 50 4.05 -14.56 15.75
C GLU A 50 3.44 -13.42 14.94
N TYR A 51 3.74 -13.35 13.64
CA TYR A 51 3.14 -12.39 12.73
C TYR A 51 1.60 -12.51 12.67
N ARG A 52 1.06 -13.73 12.55
CA ARG A 52 -0.39 -13.98 12.52
C ARG A 52 -1.09 -13.61 13.83
N LYS A 53 -0.42 -13.71 14.97
CA LYS A 53 -0.98 -13.32 16.27
C LYS A 53 -1.05 -11.82 16.47
N ILE A 54 -0.09 -11.08 15.93
CA ILE A 54 0.03 -9.63 16.14
C ILE A 54 -0.86 -8.83 15.18
N ILE A 55 -0.94 -9.26 13.92
CA ILE A 55 -1.77 -8.58 12.91
C ILE A 55 -3.25 -8.51 13.28
N PRO A 56 -3.92 -9.59 13.72
CA PRO A 56 -5.34 -9.53 14.07
C PRO A 56 -5.65 -8.58 15.23
N GLU A 57 -4.79 -8.49 16.23
CA GLU A 57 -5.00 -7.57 17.36
C GLU A 57 -4.77 -6.11 16.97
N LYS A 58 -3.71 -5.81 16.25
CA LYS A 58 -3.45 -4.44 15.76
C LYS A 58 -4.42 -3.98 14.69
N ILE A 59 -4.87 -4.87 13.84
CA ILE A 59 -5.93 -4.57 12.87
C ILE A 59 -7.25 -4.34 13.58
N LYS A 60 -7.54 -5.05 14.67
CA LYS A 60 -8.74 -4.81 15.49
C LYS A 60 -8.69 -3.48 16.24
N GLU A 61 -7.55 -3.04 16.73
CA GLU A 61 -7.39 -1.75 17.42
C GLU A 61 -7.39 -0.55 16.45
N LYS A 62 -6.94 -0.72 15.21
CA LYS A 62 -7.07 0.26 14.11
C LYS A 62 -8.21 -0.08 13.13
N ALA A 63 -9.13 -0.96 13.51
CA ALA A 63 -10.10 -1.63 12.65
C ALA A 63 -11.20 -0.75 12.04
N GLN A 64 -10.88 0.51 11.72
CA GLN A 64 -11.80 1.36 10.95
C GLN A 64 -11.25 1.76 9.57
N GLN A 65 -9.98 1.52 9.26
CA GLN A 65 -9.45 1.88 7.94
C GLN A 65 -8.55 0.77 7.38
N THR A 66 -8.82 0.36 6.15
CA THR A 66 -7.96 -0.55 5.40
C THR A 66 -6.57 0.09 5.22
N PRO A 67 -5.46 -0.64 5.50
CA PRO A 67 -4.12 -0.11 5.30
C PRO A 67 -3.89 0.37 3.86
N VAL A 68 -3.23 1.51 3.71
CA VAL A 68 -2.90 2.10 2.40
C VAL A 68 -1.39 2.15 2.24
N VAL A 69 -0.88 1.66 1.12
CA VAL A 69 0.53 1.75 0.73
C VAL A 69 0.64 2.50 -0.59
N SER A 70 1.37 3.61 -0.58
CA SER A 70 1.50 4.49 -1.74
C SER A 70 2.81 4.29 -2.49
N PHE A 71 2.71 4.20 -3.81
CA PHE A 71 3.85 4.10 -4.74
C PHE A 71 3.98 5.41 -5.51
N VAL A 72 4.96 6.21 -5.09
CA VAL A 72 5.20 7.55 -5.64
C VAL A 72 6.55 7.58 -6.35
N ALA A 73 6.57 7.93 -7.62
CA ALA A 73 7.78 8.19 -8.40
C ALA A 73 7.43 8.95 -9.68
N TYR A 74 8.45 9.37 -10.43
CA TYR A 74 8.26 10.03 -11.73
C TYR A 74 7.58 9.10 -12.76
N SER A 75 6.96 9.70 -13.78
CA SER A 75 6.40 8.94 -14.91
C SER A 75 7.49 8.11 -15.59
N GLY A 76 7.15 6.93 -16.09
CA GLY A 76 8.09 6.06 -16.81
C GLY A 76 9.08 5.27 -15.93
N THR A 77 9.03 5.39 -14.59
CA THR A 77 9.97 4.68 -13.68
C THR A 77 9.62 3.21 -13.43
N GLY A 78 8.59 2.67 -14.07
CA GLY A 78 8.22 1.27 -13.95
C GLY A 78 7.32 0.95 -12.74
N LYS A 79 6.65 1.94 -12.12
CA LYS A 79 5.71 1.71 -10.99
C LYS A 79 4.63 0.68 -11.33
N THR A 80 3.96 0.87 -12.44
CA THR A 80 2.88 -0.03 -12.89
C THR A 80 3.42 -1.45 -13.09
N THR A 81 4.57 -1.59 -13.77
CA THR A 81 5.22 -2.90 -13.96
C THR A 81 5.63 -3.56 -12.64
N PHE A 82 6.05 -2.76 -11.65
CA PHE A 82 6.34 -3.26 -10.31
C PHE A 82 5.07 -3.76 -9.62
N LEU A 83 3.99 -2.98 -9.66
CA LEU A 83 2.69 -3.34 -9.07
C LEU A 83 2.08 -4.58 -9.74
N GLU A 84 2.17 -4.72 -11.06
CA GLU A 84 1.74 -5.91 -11.80
C GLU A 84 2.43 -7.19 -11.31
N LYS A 85 3.70 -7.09 -10.87
CA LYS A 85 4.46 -8.22 -10.32
C LYS A 85 4.22 -8.41 -8.82
N LEU A 86 3.91 -7.35 -8.08
CA LEU A 86 3.68 -7.38 -6.64
C LEU A 86 2.31 -7.98 -6.30
N ILE A 87 1.27 -7.56 -6.99
CA ILE A 87 -0.12 -7.97 -6.71
C ILE A 87 -0.28 -9.50 -6.69
N PRO A 88 0.18 -10.26 -7.70
CA PRO A 88 0.07 -11.71 -7.67
C PRO A 88 0.79 -12.35 -6.48
N LYS A 89 1.94 -11.81 -6.09
CA LYS A 89 2.70 -12.32 -4.92
C LYS A 89 1.94 -12.10 -3.62
N LEU A 90 1.33 -10.93 -3.42
CA LEU A 90 0.50 -10.65 -2.26
C LEU A 90 -0.76 -11.53 -2.24
N LYS A 91 -1.34 -11.82 -3.40
CA LYS A 91 -2.49 -12.72 -3.51
C LYS A 91 -2.19 -14.16 -3.08
N VAL A 92 -0.95 -14.64 -3.22
CA VAL A 92 -0.54 -15.96 -2.70
C VAL A 92 -0.72 -16.06 -1.18
N TYR A 93 -0.62 -14.94 -0.46
CA TYR A 93 -0.88 -14.87 0.98
C TYR A 93 -2.37 -14.71 1.33
N GLY A 94 -3.27 -14.84 0.35
CA GLY A 94 -4.72 -14.75 0.54
C GLY A 94 -5.26 -13.31 0.66
N LEU A 95 -4.43 -12.30 0.45
CA LEU A 95 -4.85 -10.90 0.59
C LEU A 95 -5.78 -10.48 -0.54
N LYS A 96 -6.86 -9.79 -0.17
CA LYS A 96 -7.74 -9.06 -1.08
C LYS A 96 -7.18 -7.65 -1.25
N ILE A 97 -6.88 -7.27 -2.48
CA ILE A 97 -6.14 -6.04 -2.78
C ILE A 97 -7.00 -5.12 -3.63
N ALA A 98 -7.09 -3.86 -3.22
CA ALA A 98 -7.54 -2.77 -4.09
C ALA A 98 -6.32 -2.03 -4.63
N ILE A 99 -6.44 -1.50 -5.84
CA ILE A 99 -5.48 -0.57 -6.42
C ILE A 99 -6.19 0.70 -6.85
N VAL A 100 -5.63 1.85 -6.48
CA VAL A 100 -6.13 3.17 -6.86
C VAL A 100 -5.03 3.93 -7.55
N LYS A 101 -5.27 4.31 -8.79
CA LYS A 101 -4.38 5.19 -9.53
C LYS A 101 -4.89 6.62 -9.47
N HIS A 102 -4.03 7.54 -9.04
CA HIS A 102 -4.29 8.96 -9.18
C HIS A 102 -3.74 9.45 -10.52
N ASP A 103 -4.63 9.88 -11.39
CA ASP A 103 -4.26 10.55 -12.63
C ASP A 103 -4.38 12.07 -12.42
N GLY A 104 -3.30 12.79 -12.69
CA GLY A 104 -3.29 14.26 -12.61
C GLY A 104 -4.01 14.95 -13.79
N HIS A 105 -4.48 14.18 -14.75
CA HIS A 105 -5.21 14.64 -15.92
C HIS A 105 -6.65 14.13 -15.90
N ARG A 106 -7.48 14.75 -16.72
CA ARG A 106 -8.81 14.19 -16.99
C ARG A 106 -8.67 12.79 -17.58
N PHE A 107 -9.40 11.85 -17.03
CA PHE A 107 -9.52 10.51 -17.59
C PHE A 107 -10.99 10.24 -17.92
N ASP A 108 -11.22 9.47 -18.95
CA ASP A 108 -12.53 8.99 -19.33
C ASP A 108 -12.53 7.47 -19.32
N ILE A 109 -13.48 6.87 -18.62
CA ILE A 109 -13.64 5.41 -18.56
C ILE A 109 -14.80 4.97 -19.45
N ASP A 110 -15.72 5.90 -19.74
CA ASP A 110 -16.92 5.62 -20.50
C ASP A 110 -16.68 5.76 -22.03
N HIS A 111 -17.51 5.11 -22.81
CA HIS A 111 -17.50 5.24 -24.26
C HIS A 111 -18.54 6.28 -24.69
N GLU A 112 -18.10 7.24 -25.48
CA GLU A 112 -18.97 8.30 -26.01
C GLU A 112 -20.19 7.70 -26.75
N GLY A 113 -21.37 8.23 -26.43
CA GLY A 113 -22.64 7.83 -27.03
C GLY A 113 -23.30 6.60 -26.45
N LYS A 114 -22.70 5.90 -25.47
CA LYS A 114 -23.35 4.83 -24.71
C LYS A 114 -24.35 5.41 -23.70
N ASP A 115 -25.26 4.55 -23.22
CA ASP A 115 -26.31 5.01 -22.30
C ASP A 115 -25.76 5.62 -21.02
N SER A 116 -24.67 5.06 -20.46
CA SER A 116 -23.98 5.60 -19.29
C SER A 116 -23.44 7.02 -19.54
N ASP A 117 -22.80 7.26 -20.67
CA ASP A 117 -22.32 8.60 -21.09
C ASP A 117 -23.50 9.58 -21.28
N ARG A 118 -24.60 9.09 -21.88
CA ARG A 118 -25.81 9.91 -22.06
C ARG A 118 -26.45 10.30 -20.73
N PHE A 119 -26.50 9.38 -19.75
CA PHE A 119 -26.99 9.69 -18.41
C PHE A 119 -26.11 10.72 -17.70
N THR A 120 -24.80 10.54 -17.78
CA THR A 120 -23.82 11.52 -17.25
C THR A 120 -24.00 12.90 -17.89
N LYS A 121 -24.09 12.98 -19.23
CA LYS A 121 -24.33 14.23 -19.95
C LYS A 121 -25.70 14.86 -19.65
N ALA A 122 -26.68 14.04 -19.30
CA ALA A 122 -28.00 14.52 -18.86
C ALA A 122 -28.02 15.06 -17.44
N GLY A 123 -26.90 14.96 -16.68
CA GLY A 123 -26.75 15.54 -15.37
C GLY A 123 -26.79 14.55 -14.21
N ALA A 124 -26.63 13.25 -14.47
CA ALA A 124 -26.50 12.27 -13.40
C ALA A 124 -25.16 12.49 -12.65
N GLU A 125 -25.22 12.73 -11.35
CA GLU A 125 -24.03 12.90 -10.51
C GLU A 125 -23.30 11.58 -10.27
N VAL A 126 -24.03 10.47 -10.31
CA VAL A 126 -23.49 9.12 -10.14
C VAL A 126 -24.08 8.21 -11.20
N THR A 127 -23.24 7.51 -11.94
CA THR A 127 -23.64 6.52 -12.92
C THR A 127 -23.07 5.16 -12.56
N GLY A 128 -23.93 4.15 -12.43
CA GLY A 128 -23.54 2.77 -12.10
C GLY A 128 -23.76 1.84 -13.26
N LEU A 129 -22.83 0.93 -13.51
CA LEU A 129 -22.96 -0.20 -14.39
C LEU A 129 -22.74 -1.49 -13.61
N ILE A 130 -23.62 -2.46 -13.78
CA ILE A 130 -23.52 -3.75 -13.10
C ILE A 130 -23.80 -4.89 -14.08
N SER A 131 -23.02 -5.95 -13.96
CA SER A 131 -23.21 -7.21 -14.66
C SER A 131 -23.02 -8.39 -13.70
N SER A 132 -23.16 -9.61 -14.19
CA SER A 132 -22.88 -10.82 -13.40
C SER A 132 -21.40 -10.95 -12.95
N GLU A 133 -20.48 -10.24 -13.61
CA GLU A 133 -19.04 -10.41 -13.40
C GLU A 133 -18.36 -9.12 -12.89
N LYS A 134 -18.97 -7.97 -13.14
CA LYS A 134 -18.32 -6.68 -12.92
C LYS A 134 -19.32 -5.59 -12.57
N ALA A 135 -18.92 -4.72 -11.67
CA ALA A 135 -19.63 -3.48 -11.37
C ALA A 135 -18.67 -2.29 -11.44
N VAL A 136 -19.19 -1.15 -11.89
CA VAL A 136 -18.50 0.13 -11.91
C VAL A 136 -19.43 1.20 -11.35
N LEU A 137 -18.89 2.10 -10.53
CA LEU A 137 -19.56 3.29 -10.05
C LEU A 137 -18.72 4.51 -10.44
N MET A 138 -19.29 5.41 -11.22
CA MET A 138 -18.66 6.65 -11.68
C MET A 138 -19.30 7.82 -10.96
N GLU A 139 -18.52 8.57 -10.20
CA GLU A 139 -18.95 9.81 -9.56
C GLU A 139 -18.42 11.00 -10.38
N ASN A 140 -19.32 11.79 -10.93
CA ASN A 140 -19.02 12.92 -11.82
C ASN A 140 -18.79 14.20 -11.01
N ARG A 141 -17.98 14.10 -9.96
CA ARG A 141 -17.66 15.22 -9.06
C ARG A 141 -16.21 15.16 -8.61
N GLN A 142 -15.68 16.31 -8.23
CA GLN A 142 -14.40 16.34 -7.53
C GLN A 142 -14.54 15.60 -6.20
N THR A 143 -13.65 14.65 -5.97
CA THR A 143 -13.66 13.82 -4.76
C THR A 143 -12.31 13.95 -4.08
N ASP A 144 -12.34 14.15 -2.75
CA ASP A 144 -11.14 14.12 -1.94
C ASP A 144 -10.55 12.70 -1.95
N PRO A 145 -9.22 12.55 -2.15
CA PRO A 145 -8.59 11.23 -2.19
C PRO A 145 -8.81 10.39 -0.93
N GLU A 146 -8.77 10.99 0.27
CA GLU A 146 -9.01 10.26 1.51
C GLU A 146 -10.44 9.76 1.59
N ASP A 147 -11.41 10.59 1.22
CA ASP A 147 -12.82 10.21 1.23
C ASP A 147 -13.12 9.16 0.15
N PHE A 148 -12.40 9.18 -0.97
CA PHE A 148 -12.48 8.12 -1.96
C PHE A 148 -11.97 6.78 -1.41
N LEU A 149 -10.80 6.77 -0.74
CA LEU A 149 -10.22 5.56 -0.18
C LEU A 149 -11.09 4.95 0.94
N LYS A 150 -11.76 5.77 1.75
CA LYS A 150 -12.71 5.32 2.79
C LYS A 150 -13.91 4.54 2.24
N LYS A 151 -14.27 4.76 0.96
CA LYS A 151 -15.37 4.02 0.31
C LYS A 151 -14.97 2.60 -0.12
N ILE A 152 -13.67 2.31 -0.17
CA ILE A 152 -13.17 1.00 -0.57
C ILE A 152 -13.28 0.05 0.62
N ALA A 153 -14.15 -0.94 0.49
CA ALA A 153 -14.43 -1.91 1.56
C ALA A 153 -14.22 -3.35 1.05
N GLY A 154 -14.11 -4.28 2.00
CA GLY A 154 -14.00 -5.72 1.68
C GLY A 154 -12.64 -6.15 1.12
N VAL A 155 -11.59 -5.33 1.32
CA VAL A 155 -10.20 -5.63 0.95
C VAL A 155 -9.30 -5.52 2.18
N ASP A 156 -8.16 -6.19 2.13
CA ASP A 156 -7.19 -6.25 3.22
C ASP A 156 -6.08 -5.19 3.08
N LEU A 157 -5.89 -4.68 1.85
CA LEU A 157 -4.84 -3.72 1.53
C LEU A 157 -5.26 -2.87 0.34
N ILE A 158 -5.01 -1.57 0.43
CA ILE A 158 -5.13 -0.64 -0.68
C ILE A 158 -3.71 -0.24 -1.13
N LEU A 159 -3.42 -0.43 -2.40
CA LEU A 159 -2.22 0.08 -3.05
C LEU A 159 -2.61 1.33 -3.84
N THR A 160 -1.82 2.39 -3.73
CA THR A 160 -2.06 3.59 -4.54
C THR A 160 -0.87 3.89 -5.45
N GLU A 161 -1.15 4.36 -6.66
CA GLU A 161 -0.14 4.82 -7.60
C GLU A 161 -0.37 6.31 -7.93
N GLY A 162 0.66 7.12 -7.82
CA GLY A 162 0.68 8.48 -8.37
C GLY A 162 0.55 9.63 -7.38
N PHE A 163 -0.18 9.56 -6.32
CA PHE A 163 -0.45 10.61 -5.32
C PHE A 163 0.80 11.39 -4.85
N LYS A 164 1.38 12.21 -5.73
CA LYS A 164 2.65 12.94 -5.48
C LYS A 164 2.56 14.01 -4.39
N GLN A 165 1.36 14.47 -4.09
CA GLN A 165 1.08 15.53 -3.12
C GLN A 165 0.14 15.04 -2.00
N GLY A 166 0.01 13.74 -1.83
CA GLY A 166 -0.83 13.16 -0.80
C GLY A 166 -0.19 13.22 0.59
N PRO A 167 -0.98 13.17 1.65
CA PRO A 167 -0.53 13.23 3.05
C PRO A 167 0.10 11.92 3.55
N TRP A 168 0.33 10.94 2.69
CA TRP A 168 0.90 9.63 3.00
C TRP A 168 2.31 9.44 2.49
#